data_1a75ec25dcff8153008c4b231fc94c2e
#
_entry.id   1a75ec25dcff8153008c4b231fc94c2e
#
_cell.length_a   1.000
_cell.length_b   1.000
_cell.length_c   1.000
_cell.angle_alpha   90.00
_cell.angle_beta   90.00
_cell.angle_gamma   90.00
#
_symmetry.space_group_name_H-M   'P 1'
#
loop_
_entity.id
_entity.type
_entity.pdbx_description
1 polymer ?
#
loop_
_entity_poly.entity_id
_entity_poly.type
_entity_poly.pdbx_seq_one_letter_code
_entity_poly.pdbx_strand_id
1 'polypeptide(L)'
;TELSVTLVPKKRKYMEVENDMNTVRTKTKYKLGLALSGGGARGFAHLGVIKAMNEYGIRPDIISGTSAGALVGAMIAAGKTPEECIEFFHHTKVLQFARFTMSKMGLMSMCGMEEKLKKFLGVKTFDELPIPLVVTASDINNSISVHFNAGELIPCVLASCSIPVIFIPVEINGIIYVDGGLFMNLPVRPIRDICEKVIAVEINSIDSHEKVSNMIHMAERSFHLGLAANTRIDKKLSDIFISPENMIKYGMFDLNHIEEIFEIGYKKAKEVLKDFNKVIHTPIVIAN
;
A
#
# COMPACT_ATOMS: atom_id res chain seq x y z
N THR A 1 56.55 -2.92 14.05
CA THR A 1 55.19 -3.48 14.12
C THR A 1 54.33 -2.73 13.12
N GLU A 2 54.21 -3.30 11.91
CA GLU A 2 53.48 -2.71 10.78
C GLU A 2 52.00 -2.91 10.95
N LEU A 3 51.25 -1.82 10.82
CA LEU A 3 49.80 -1.81 10.72
C LEU A 3 49.40 -2.08 9.28
N SER A 4 48.84 -3.27 9.00
CA SER A 4 48.27 -3.60 7.72
C SER A 4 46.93 -2.87 7.53
N VAL A 5 46.93 -1.95 6.57
CA VAL A 5 45.70 -1.27 6.11
C VAL A 5 45.01 -2.17 5.10
N THR A 6 43.86 -2.74 5.47
CA THR A 6 42.99 -3.50 4.58
C THR A 6 42.25 -2.55 3.64
N LEU A 7 42.51 -2.69 2.34
CA LEU A 7 41.89 -1.91 1.27
C LEU A 7 40.37 -2.21 1.17
N VAL A 8 39.57 -1.16 1.34
CA VAL A 8 38.14 -1.15 1.02
C VAL A 8 37.94 -1.31 -0.49
N PRO A 9 37.06 -2.20 -0.98
CA PRO A 9 36.85 -2.38 -2.41
C PRO A 9 36.20 -1.15 -3.06
N LYS A 10 36.72 -0.82 -4.24
CA LYS A 10 36.37 0.34 -5.06
C LYS A 10 34.86 0.53 -5.28
N LYS A 11 34.46 1.78 -5.17
CA LYS A 11 33.17 2.40 -5.52
C LYS A 11 32.51 1.74 -6.75
N ARG A 12 31.28 1.23 -6.58
CA ARG A 12 30.35 1.06 -7.69
C ARG A 12 30.05 2.43 -8.27
N LYS A 13 30.31 2.61 -9.56
CA LYS A 13 29.97 3.79 -10.34
C LYS A 13 28.46 3.98 -10.27
N TYR A 14 27.99 5.02 -9.57
CA TYR A 14 26.66 5.54 -9.79
C TYR A 14 26.65 6.15 -11.18
N MET A 15 25.82 5.64 -12.07
CA MET A 15 25.52 6.34 -13.32
C MET A 15 24.80 7.62 -12.94
N GLU A 16 25.47 8.75 -13.07
CA GLU A 16 24.83 10.06 -13.19
C GLU A 16 24.01 10.02 -14.47
N VAL A 17 22.69 10.00 -14.34
CA VAL A 17 21.78 10.22 -15.47
C VAL A 17 21.80 11.72 -15.71
N GLU A 18 22.60 12.17 -16.69
CA GLU A 18 22.48 13.51 -17.25
C GLU A 18 21.05 13.72 -17.72
N ASN A 19 20.45 14.81 -17.27
CA ASN A 19 19.16 15.31 -17.72
C ASN A 19 19.23 15.71 -19.20
N ASP A 20 19.05 14.75 -20.09
CA ASP A 20 18.64 15.07 -21.45
C ASP A 20 17.13 15.33 -21.46
N MET A 21 16.76 16.60 -21.43
CA MET A 21 15.39 17.07 -21.62
C MET A 21 14.93 16.90 -23.08
N ASN A 22 14.98 15.69 -23.58
CA ASN A 22 14.21 15.25 -24.74
C ASN A 22 13.25 14.19 -24.26
N THR A 23 12.06 14.60 -23.86
CA THR A 23 10.93 13.75 -23.47
C THR A 23 10.53 12.84 -24.64
N VAL A 24 11.19 11.70 -24.76
CA VAL A 24 10.57 10.55 -25.40
C VAL A 24 9.43 10.13 -24.47
N ARG A 25 8.21 10.55 -24.78
CA ARG A 25 7.01 10.03 -24.11
C ARG A 25 7.02 8.53 -24.30
N THR A 26 7.44 7.79 -23.26
CA THR A 26 7.23 6.34 -23.20
C THR A 26 5.72 6.14 -23.31
N LYS A 27 5.30 5.36 -24.31
CA LYS A 27 3.88 5.06 -24.54
C LYS A 27 3.38 4.39 -23.25
N THR A 28 2.42 5.03 -22.56
CA THR A 28 1.83 4.49 -21.34
C THR A 28 1.26 3.10 -21.60
N LYS A 29 1.54 2.15 -20.70
CA LYS A 29 1.13 0.75 -20.85
C LYS A 29 -0.33 0.54 -20.42
N TYR A 30 -0.79 1.34 -19.44
CA TYR A 30 -2.09 1.22 -18.79
C TYR A 30 -2.87 2.53 -18.92
N LYS A 31 -4.18 2.45 -19.09
CA LYS A 31 -5.06 3.64 -19.11
C LYS A 31 -5.28 4.16 -17.69
N LEU A 32 -5.56 3.26 -16.75
CA LEU A 32 -5.93 3.61 -15.38
C LEU A 32 -5.17 2.79 -14.35
N GLY A 33 -4.41 3.47 -13.50
CA GLY A 33 -3.80 2.91 -12.29
C GLY A 33 -4.62 3.24 -11.05
N LEU A 34 -4.59 2.34 -10.06
CA LEU A 34 -5.17 2.54 -8.73
C LEU A 34 -4.09 2.39 -7.67
N ALA A 35 -3.81 3.45 -6.91
CA ALA A 35 -2.87 3.43 -5.80
C ALA A 35 -3.62 3.44 -4.46
N LEU A 36 -3.35 2.44 -3.60
CA LEU A 36 -4.00 2.22 -2.31
C LEU A 36 -3.00 2.39 -1.16
N SER A 37 -3.26 3.33 -0.26
CA SER A 37 -2.38 3.60 0.87
C SER A 37 -2.46 2.54 1.97
N GLY A 38 -1.47 2.50 2.85
CA GLY A 38 -1.55 1.82 4.12
C GLY A 38 -2.49 2.51 5.10
N GLY A 39 -2.87 1.79 6.18
CA GLY A 39 -3.75 2.36 7.22
C GLY A 39 -4.44 1.34 8.13
N GLY A 40 -3.98 0.09 8.16
CA GLY A 40 -4.53 -0.97 9.02
C GLY A 40 -6.00 -1.26 8.74
N ALA A 41 -6.85 -1.38 9.78
CA ALA A 41 -8.29 -1.65 9.64
C ALA A 41 -9.05 -0.60 8.83
N ARG A 42 -8.53 0.64 8.73
CA ARG A 42 -9.10 1.67 7.84
C ARG A 42 -9.10 1.22 6.37
N GLY A 43 -8.34 0.15 6.03
CA GLY A 43 -8.31 -0.50 4.72
C GLY A 43 -9.66 -0.94 4.17
N PHE A 44 -10.67 -1.15 5.03
CA PHE A 44 -12.03 -1.42 4.59
C PHE A 44 -12.66 -0.27 3.78
N ALA A 45 -12.18 0.96 3.96
CA ALA A 45 -12.59 2.07 3.11
C ALA A 45 -12.13 1.91 1.65
N HIS A 46 -11.01 1.25 1.38
CA HIS A 46 -10.60 0.92 0.01
C HIS A 46 -11.63 0.03 -0.68
N LEU A 47 -12.20 -0.95 0.04
CA LEU A 47 -13.25 -1.82 -0.51
C LEU A 47 -14.50 -1.02 -0.86
N GLY A 48 -14.89 -0.06 -0.02
CA GLY A 48 -15.99 0.87 -0.30
C GLY A 48 -15.72 1.73 -1.54
N VAL A 49 -14.50 2.27 -1.66
CA VAL A 49 -14.09 3.03 -2.86
C VAL A 49 -14.17 2.17 -4.12
N ILE A 50 -13.66 0.93 -4.08
CA ILE A 50 -13.66 0.02 -5.22
C ILE A 50 -15.08 -0.37 -5.61
N LYS A 51 -15.99 -0.57 -4.63
CA LYS A 51 -17.40 -0.79 -4.92
C LYS A 51 -18.01 0.37 -5.69
N ALA A 52 -17.81 1.60 -5.24
CA ALA A 52 -18.28 2.78 -5.95
C ALA A 52 -17.68 2.90 -7.35
N MET A 53 -16.38 2.61 -7.52
CA MET A 53 -15.72 2.56 -8.83
C MET A 53 -16.42 1.53 -9.75
N ASN A 54 -16.67 0.32 -9.26
CA ASN A 54 -17.34 -0.74 -10.03
C ASN A 54 -18.75 -0.30 -10.49
N GLU A 55 -19.53 0.38 -9.67
CA GLU A 55 -20.85 0.91 -10.00
C GLU A 55 -20.82 1.99 -11.10
N TYR A 56 -19.73 2.76 -11.18
CA TYR A 56 -19.48 3.70 -12.27
C TYR A 56 -18.82 3.06 -13.51
N GLY A 57 -18.58 1.74 -13.49
CA GLY A 57 -17.88 1.03 -14.57
C GLY A 57 -16.38 1.35 -14.65
N ILE A 58 -15.81 1.91 -13.58
CA ILE A 58 -14.40 2.29 -13.50
C ILE A 58 -13.60 1.07 -13.01
N ARG A 59 -12.70 0.57 -13.84
CA ARG A 59 -11.85 -0.59 -13.51
C ARG A 59 -10.38 -0.23 -13.73
N PRO A 60 -9.51 -0.44 -12.75
CA PRO A 60 -8.08 -0.21 -12.92
C PRO A 60 -7.46 -1.31 -13.79
N ASP A 61 -6.50 -0.92 -14.64
CA ASP A 61 -5.67 -1.84 -15.43
C ASP A 61 -4.47 -2.35 -14.63
N ILE A 62 -4.08 -1.64 -13.57
CA ILE A 62 -3.00 -2.00 -12.63
C ILE A 62 -3.31 -1.43 -11.25
N ILE A 63 -2.95 -2.18 -10.22
CA ILE A 63 -3.09 -1.75 -8.81
C ILE A 63 -1.70 -1.64 -8.19
N SER A 64 -1.52 -0.63 -7.34
CA SER A 64 -0.34 -0.47 -6.48
C SER A 64 -0.81 -0.29 -5.04
N GLY A 65 -0.21 -1.01 -4.09
CA GLY A 65 -0.66 -0.99 -2.70
C GLY A 65 0.47 -1.05 -1.67
N THR A 66 0.24 -0.44 -0.51
CA THR A 66 1.09 -0.51 0.67
C THR A 66 0.27 -1.01 1.86
N SER A 67 0.80 -1.96 2.65
CA SER A 67 0.17 -2.44 3.89
C SER A 67 -1.29 -2.90 3.66
N ALA A 68 -2.27 -2.33 4.34
CA ALA A 68 -3.69 -2.62 4.10
C ALA A 68 -4.08 -2.45 2.62
N GLY A 69 -3.52 -1.45 1.93
CA GLY A 69 -3.72 -1.25 0.49
C GLY A 69 -3.10 -2.36 -0.37
N ALA A 70 -1.97 -2.95 0.06
CA ALA A 70 -1.39 -4.12 -0.62
C ALA A 70 -2.27 -5.37 -0.44
N LEU A 71 -2.82 -5.55 0.77
CA LEU A 71 -3.70 -6.67 1.08
C LEU A 71 -5.02 -6.58 0.28
N VAL A 72 -5.70 -5.43 0.32
CA VAL A 72 -6.90 -5.18 -0.49
C VAL A 72 -6.58 -5.26 -1.98
N GLY A 73 -5.47 -4.65 -2.41
CA GLY A 73 -5.00 -4.69 -3.79
C GLY A 73 -4.80 -6.12 -4.30
N ALA A 74 -4.20 -7.01 -3.48
CA ALA A 74 -4.01 -8.41 -3.83
C ALA A 74 -5.34 -9.18 -3.96
N MET A 75 -6.29 -8.92 -3.06
CA MET A 75 -7.62 -9.54 -3.13
C MET A 75 -8.37 -9.13 -4.40
N ILE A 76 -8.42 -7.83 -4.70
CA ILE A 76 -9.09 -7.30 -5.89
C ILE A 76 -8.36 -7.73 -7.16
N ALA A 77 -7.02 -7.71 -7.16
CA ALA A 77 -6.21 -8.16 -8.30
C ALA A 77 -6.40 -9.66 -8.61
N ALA A 78 -6.68 -10.48 -7.58
CA ALA A 78 -7.04 -11.88 -7.71
C ALA A 78 -8.51 -12.11 -8.15
N GLY A 79 -9.26 -11.04 -8.45
CA GLY A 79 -10.64 -11.10 -8.94
C GLY A 79 -11.71 -11.21 -7.86
N LYS A 80 -11.36 -10.98 -6.57
CA LYS A 80 -12.36 -10.98 -5.49
C LYS A 80 -13.16 -9.69 -5.50
N THR A 81 -14.46 -9.81 -5.17
CA THR A 81 -15.33 -8.65 -5.00
C THR A 81 -15.11 -7.98 -3.63
N PRO A 82 -15.47 -6.69 -3.48
CA PRO A 82 -15.42 -6.03 -2.17
C PRO A 82 -16.22 -6.78 -1.09
N GLU A 83 -17.35 -7.36 -1.45
CA GLU A 83 -18.22 -8.12 -0.55
C GLU A 83 -17.55 -9.42 -0.08
N GLU A 84 -16.96 -10.20 -1.00
CA GLU A 84 -16.17 -11.40 -0.64
C GLU A 84 -14.98 -11.06 0.27
N CYS A 85 -14.34 -9.92 0.06
CA CYS A 85 -13.26 -9.46 0.92
C CYS A 85 -13.76 -9.16 2.34
N ILE A 86 -14.90 -8.47 2.51
CA ILE A 86 -15.49 -8.21 3.82
C ILE A 86 -15.85 -9.52 4.51
N GLU A 87 -16.51 -10.45 3.81
CA GLU A 87 -16.87 -11.76 4.34
C GLU A 87 -15.63 -12.55 4.81
N PHE A 88 -14.53 -12.51 4.06
CA PHE A 88 -13.26 -13.10 4.46
C PHE A 88 -12.80 -12.57 5.80
N PHE A 89 -12.85 -11.26 6.06
CA PHE A 89 -12.43 -10.67 7.32
C PHE A 89 -13.38 -11.01 8.48
N HIS A 90 -14.68 -11.07 8.27
CA HIS A 90 -15.65 -11.51 9.29
C HIS A 90 -15.38 -12.94 9.75
N HIS A 91 -15.15 -13.86 8.81
CA HIS A 91 -14.86 -15.26 9.14
C HIS A 91 -13.44 -15.49 9.67
N THR A 92 -12.54 -14.56 9.39
CA THR A 92 -11.11 -14.78 9.65
C THR A 92 -10.67 -14.27 11.02
N LYS A 93 -11.46 -13.55 11.82
CA LYS A 93 -11.05 -13.01 13.14
C LYS A 93 -9.54 -12.66 13.18
N VAL A 94 -9.12 -11.76 12.29
CA VAL A 94 -7.71 -11.48 11.91
C VAL A 94 -6.78 -11.35 13.12
N LEU A 95 -7.24 -10.74 14.22
CA LEU A 95 -6.47 -10.60 15.46
C LEU A 95 -6.21 -11.94 16.18
N GLN A 96 -6.99 -12.99 15.94
CA GLN A 96 -6.75 -14.30 16.54
C GLN A 96 -5.61 -15.07 15.85
N PHE A 97 -5.18 -14.62 14.66
CA PHE A 97 -4.05 -15.20 13.91
C PHE A 97 -2.73 -14.47 14.14
N ALA A 98 -2.78 -13.27 14.69
CA ALA A 98 -1.61 -12.62 15.24
C ALA A 98 -1.25 -13.34 16.56
N ARG A 99 -0.45 -14.39 16.46
CA ARG A 99 0.01 -15.13 17.66
C ARG A 99 1.07 -14.30 18.36
N PHE A 100 0.85 -14.04 19.64
CA PHE A 100 1.91 -13.54 20.51
C PHE A 100 3.10 -14.52 20.46
N THR A 101 4.27 -13.98 20.17
CA THR A 101 5.51 -14.75 20.13
C THR A 101 6.59 -14.03 20.93
N MET A 102 7.46 -14.77 21.56
CA MET A 102 8.63 -14.21 22.24
C MET A 102 9.79 -13.98 21.26
N SER A 103 9.51 -13.36 20.12
CA SER A 103 10.56 -12.99 19.17
C SER A 103 11.26 -11.71 19.61
N LYS A 104 12.58 -11.63 19.34
CA LYS A 104 13.35 -10.39 19.54
C LYS A 104 13.03 -9.29 18.53
N MET A 105 12.33 -9.61 17.42
CA MET A 105 12.12 -8.71 16.29
C MET A 105 10.68 -8.26 16.09
N GLY A 106 9.73 -8.76 16.88
CA GLY A 106 8.32 -8.39 16.79
C GLY A 106 7.48 -9.13 17.82
N LEU A 107 6.35 -8.54 18.20
CA LEU A 107 5.47 -9.07 19.26
C LEU A 107 4.50 -10.13 18.71
N MET A 108 4.17 -10.08 17.42
CA MET A 108 3.14 -10.92 16.80
C MET A 108 3.61 -11.50 15.45
N SER A 109 3.21 -12.75 15.17
CA SER A 109 3.44 -13.42 13.89
C SER A 109 2.17 -13.42 13.04
N MET A 110 2.30 -13.22 11.73
CA MET A 110 1.21 -13.28 10.75
C MET A 110 1.06 -14.67 10.08
N CYS A 111 1.74 -15.72 10.57
CA CYS A 111 1.71 -17.06 9.94
C CYS A 111 0.29 -17.60 9.73
N GLY A 112 -0.65 -17.36 10.67
CA GLY A 112 -2.04 -17.80 10.51
C GLY A 112 -2.80 -17.07 9.39
N MET A 113 -2.39 -15.86 9.00
CA MET A 113 -2.94 -15.10 7.90
C MET A 113 -2.47 -15.66 6.56
N GLU A 114 -1.21 -16.10 6.47
CA GLU A 114 -0.62 -16.61 5.24
C GLU A 114 -1.42 -17.75 4.61
N GLU A 115 -1.73 -18.79 5.39
CA GLU A 115 -2.48 -19.96 4.90
C GLU A 115 -3.90 -19.60 4.44
N LYS A 116 -4.56 -18.68 5.17
CA LYS A 116 -5.90 -18.24 4.82
C LYS A 116 -5.92 -17.38 3.57
N LEU A 117 -4.93 -16.48 3.41
CA LEU A 117 -4.79 -15.70 2.20
C LEU A 117 -4.48 -16.59 1.00
N LYS A 118 -3.58 -17.57 1.12
CA LYS A 118 -3.31 -18.55 0.06
C LYS A 118 -4.59 -19.23 -0.42
N LYS A 119 -5.42 -19.72 0.52
CA LYS A 119 -6.68 -20.36 0.21
C LYS A 119 -7.70 -19.41 -0.41
N PHE A 120 -7.81 -18.19 0.12
CA PHE A 120 -8.79 -17.21 -0.35
C PHE A 120 -8.44 -16.65 -1.72
N LEU A 121 -7.19 -16.27 -1.97
CA LEU A 121 -6.78 -15.70 -3.25
C LEU A 121 -6.82 -16.73 -4.36
N GLY A 122 -6.43 -17.98 -4.10
CA GLY A 122 -6.41 -19.06 -5.10
C GLY A 122 -5.26 -18.94 -6.11
N VAL A 123 -4.38 -17.96 -5.96
CA VAL A 123 -3.18 -17.68 -6.78
C VAL A 123 -1.94 -17.66 -5.90
N LYS A 124 -0.77 -18.00 -6.47
CA LYS A 124 0.50 -18.09 -5.73
C LYS A 124 1.49 -16.99 -6.10
N THR A 125 1.49 -16.57 -7.36
CA THR A 125 2.46 -15.62 -7.90
C THR A 125 1.76 -14.37 -8.46
N PHE A 126 2.54 -13.29 -8.65
CA PHE A 126 2.05 -12.08 -9.29
C PHE A 126 1.57 -12.31 -10.73
N ASP A 127 2.22 -13.23 -11.46
CA ASP A 127 1.89 -13.51 -12.86
C ASP A 127 0.53 -14.24 -13.04
N GLU A 128 0.02 -14.85 -11.98
CA GLU A 128 -1.29 -15.50 -11.98
C GLU A 128 -2.45 -14.53 -11.74
N LEU A 129 -2.15 -13.25 -11.38
CA LEU A 129 -3.17 -12.26 -11.07
C LEU A 129 -3.86 -11.75 -12.36
N PRO A 130 -5.21 -11.74 -12.41
CA PRO A 130 -5.98 -11.13 -13.50
C PRO A 130 -5.67 -9.64 -13.74
N ILE A 131 -5.39 -8.90 -12.66
CA ILE A 131 -4.99 -7.49 -12.73
C ILE A 131 -3.55 -7.40 -12.19
N PRO A 132 -2.61 -6.80 -12.94
CA PRO A 132 -1.25 -6.55 -12.47
C PRO A 132 -1.23 -5.81 -11.13
N LEU A 133 -0.36 -6.23 -10.23
CA LEU A 133 -0.21 -5.66 -8.89
C LEU A 133 1.24 -5.27 -8.62
N VAL A 134 1.40 -4.13 -7.95
CA VAL A 134 2.66 -3.70 -7.34
C VAL A 134 2.49 -3.61 -5.83
N VAL A 135 3.27 -4.37 -5.08
CA VAL A 135 3.28 -4.36 -3.62
C VAL A 135 4.49 -3.61 -3.11
N THR A 136 4.27 -2.59 -2.30
CA THR A 136 5.36 -1.78 -1.74
C THR A 136 5.71 -2.25 -0.33
N ALA A 137 6.99 -2.56 -0.10
CA ALA A 137 7.56 -2.84 1.22
C ALA A 137 8.81 -2.00 1.46
N SER A 138 9.31 -2.02 2.69
CA SER A 138 10.54 -1.31 3.09
C SER A 138 11.65 -2.31 3.38
N ASP A 139 12.74 -2.25 2.62
CA ASP A 139 13.99 -2.95 2.92
C ASP A 139 14.70 -2.21 4.06
N ILE A 140 14.67 -2.80 5.26
CA ILE A 140 15.23 -2.18 6.45
C ILE A 140 16.76 -2.22 6.48
N ASN A 141 17.37 -3.19 5.78
CA ASN A 141 18.81 -3.33 5.72
C ASN A 141 19.46 -2.26 4.84
N ASN A 142 18.85 -1.95 3.70
CA ASN A 142 19.35 -1.00 2.72
C ASN A 142 18.69 0.39 2.80
N SER A 143 17.68 0.55 3.66
CA SER A 143 16.93 1.82 3.85
C SER A 143 16.27 2.35 2.57
N ILE A 144 15.65 1.46 1.80
CA ILE A 144 14.98 1.79 0.53
C ILE A 144 13.55 1.25 0.48
N SER A 145 12.72 1.90 -0.33
CA SER A 145 11.42 1.36 -0.73
C SER A 145 11.61 0.34 -1.84
N VAL A 146 10.95 -0.82 -1.74
CA VAL A 146 10.98 -1.89 -2.73
C VAL A 146 9.57 -2.14 -3.25
N HIS A 147 9.46 -2.38 -4.57
CA HIS A 147 8.20 -2.54 -5.28
C HIS A 147 8.16 -3.92 -5.95
N PHE A 148 7.51 -4.87 -5.29
CA PHE A 148 7.36 -6.23 -5.78
C PHE A 148 6.24 -6.31 -6.83
N ASN A 149 6.52 -6.91 -7.97
CA ASN A 149 5.56 -7.15 -9.05
C ASN A 149 5.77 -8.51 -9.75
N ALA A 150 6.60 -9.36 -9.18
CA ALA A 150 6.91 -10.70 -9.68
C ALA A 150 7.27 -11.64 -8.52
N GLY A 151 7.25 -12.96 -8.78
CA GLY A 151 7.56 -14.00 -7.80
C GLY A 151 6.37 -14.36 -6.92
N GLU A 152 6.64 -14.87 -5.71
CA GLU A 152 5.59 -15.29 -4.77
C GLU A 152 4.83 -14.09 -4.19
N LEU A 153 3.50 -14.11 -4.31
CA LEU A 153 2.64 -13.00 -3.94
C LEU A 153 2.53 -12.82 -2.41
N ILE A 154 2.24 -13.90 -1.68
CA ILE A 154 1.86 -13.82 -0.28
C ILE A 154 3.02 -13.32 0.62
N PRO A 155 4.26 -13.81 0.49
CA PRO A 155 5.38 -13.27 1.26
C PRO A 155 5.55 -11.76 1.07
N CYS A 156 5.38 -11.24 -0.15
CA CYS A 156 5.50 -9.82 -0.45
C CYS A 156 4.36 -9.01 0.18
N VAL A 157 3.11 -9.51 0.15
CA VAL A 157 1.97 -8.87 0.80
C VAL A 157 2.16 -8.82 2.32
N LEU A 158 2.60 -9.94 2.93
CA LEU A 158 2.87 -9.99 4.37
C LEU A 158 4.05 -9.08 4.75
N ALA A 159 5.10 -9.00 3.95
CA ALA A 159 6.20 -8.05 4.14
C ALA A 159 5.68 -6.60 4.17
N SER A 160 4.83 -6.26 3.21
CA SER A 160 4.19 -4.94 3.13
C SER A 160 3.32 -4.62 4.36
N CYS A 161 2.77 -5.62 5.04
CA CYS A 161 1.92 -5.48 6.23
C CYS A 161 2.69 -5.62 7.56
N SER A 162 4.01 -5.88 7.53
CA SER A 162 4.82 -6.13 8.73
C SER A 162 5.23 -4.83 9.42
N ILE A 163 4.29 -4.23 10.17
CA ILE A 163 4.53 -2.99 10.93
C ILE A 163 5.65 -3.23 11.96
N PRO A 164 6.73 -2.42 11.93
CA PRO A 164 7.85 -2.56 12.87
C PRO A 164 7.40 -2.58 14.32
N VAL A 165 8.07 -3.39 15.14
CA VAL A 165 7.78 -3.63 16.57
C VAL A 165 6.54 -4.49 16.80
N ILE A 166 5.46 -4.28 16.03
CA ILE A 166 4.19 -5.02 16.21
C ILE A 166 4.28 -6.40 15.58
N PHE A 167 4.65 -6.47 14.30
CA PHE A 167 4.79 -7.75 13.60
C PHE A 167 6.24 -8.14 13.39
N ILE A 168 6.48 -9.45 13.35
CA ILE A 168 7.78 -9.99 12.94
C ILE A 168 8.02 -9.60 11.48
N PRO A 169 9.19 -8.99 11.16
CA PRO A 169 9.58 -8.73 9.78
C PRO A 169 9.59 -10.00 8.92
N VAL A 170 9.37 -9.84 7.63
CA VAL A 170 9.45 -10.95 6.66
C VAL A 170 10.82 -10.94 5.99
N GLU A 171 11.48 -12.10 5.99
CA GLU A 171 12.72 -12.27 5.25
C GLU A 171 12.43 -12.90 3.88
N ILE A 172 12.90 -12.25 2.81
CA ILE A 172 12.83 -12.74 1.43
C ILE A 172 14.24 -12.68 0.84
N ASN A 173 14.78 -13.82 0.44
CA ASN A 173 16.13 -13.96 -0.15
C ASN A 173 17.25 -13.32 0.72
N GLY A 174 17.17 -13.45 2.04
CA GLY A 174 18.17 -12.92 2.98
C GLY A 174 18.05 -11.43 3.28
N ILE A 175 17.02 -10.76 2.76
CA ILE A 175 16.72 -9.35 3.02
C ILE A 175 15.50 -9.25 3.94
N ILE A 176 15.61 -8.39 4.96
CA ILE A 176 14.54 -8.17 5.94
C ILE A 176 13.64 -7.03 5.47
N TYR A 177 12.35 -7.34 5.33
CA TYR A 177 11.32 -6.38 4.94
C TYR A 177 10.35 -6.08 6.07
N VAL A 178 9.96 -4.82 6.12
CA VAL A 178 8.92 -4.30 7.02
C VAL A 178 7.88 -3.52 6.20
N ASP A 179 6.82 -3.04 6.88
CA ASP A 179 5.72 -2.29 6.27
C ASP A 179 6.23 -1.18 5.34
N GLY A 180 5.67 -1.18 4.12
CA GLY A 180 6.05 -0.25 3.06
C GLY A 180 5.77 1.21 3.41
N GLY A 181 4.84 1.45 4.32
CA GLY A 181 4.49 2.78 4.81
C GLY A 181 5.68 3.55 5.37
N LEU A 182 6.69 2.87 5.90
CA LEU A 182 7.89 3.52 6.43
C LEU A 182 8.53 4.49 5.41
N PHE A 183 8.59 4.13 4.13
CA PHE A 183 9.17 4.96 3.07
C PHE A 183 8.16 5.46 2.03
N MET A 184 7.08 4.70 1.78
CA MET A 184 6.07 5.06 0.77
C MET A 184 4.69 4.53 1.15
N ASN A 185 3.91 5.35 1.84
CA ASN A 185 2.58 4.94 2.30
C ASN A 185 1.52 4.96 1.19
N LEU A 186 1.61 5.88 0.23
CA LEU A 186 0.71 5.99 -0.93
C LEU A 186 1.51 5.72 -2.21
N PRO A 187 1.51 4.47 -2.76
CA PRO A 187 2.45 4.08 -3.80
C PRO A 187 1.98 4.49 -5.20
N VAL A 188 1.93 5.81 -5.49
CA VAL A 188 1.62 6.35 -6.82
C VAL A 188 2.85 6.27 -7.74
N ARG A 189 4.04 6.64 -7.24
CA ARG A 189 5.28 6.66 -8.03
C ARG A 189 5.58 5.37 -8.80
N PRO A 190 5.40 4.16 -8.23
CA PRO A 190 5.71 2.91 -8.94
C PRO A 190 4.90 2.67 -10.21
N ILE A 191 3.74 3.32 -10.35
CA ILE A 191 2.84 3.13 -11.49
C ILE A 191 2.62 4.41 -12.30
N ARG A 192 3.11 5.59 -11.83
CA ARG A 192 2.81 6.87 -12.48
C ARG A 192 3.23 6.93 -13.95
N ASP A 193 4.46 6.54 -14.25
CA ASP A 193 5.03 6.71 -15.59
C ASP A 193 4.51 5.69 -16.61
N ILE A 194 3.86 4.62 -16.13
CA ILE A 194 3.28 3.57 -16.97
C ILE A 194 1.75 3.66 -17.10
N CYS A 195 1.11 4.64 -16.44
CA CYS A 195 -0.33 4.89 -16.50
C CYS A 195 -0.66 6.25 -17.11
N GLU A 196 -1.71 6.32 -17.92
CA GLU A 196 -2.24 7.60 -18.42
C GLU A 196 -2.85 8.41 -17.29
N LYS A 197 -3.65 7.77 -16.45
CA LYS A 197 -4.29 8.34 -15.27
C LYS A 197 -4.07 7.46 -14.04
N VAL A 198 -3.99 8.09 -12.86
CA VAL A 198 -3.89 7.39 -11.57
C VAL A 198 -4.92 7.94 -10.60
N ILE A 199 -5.76 7.04 -10.08
CA ILE A 199 -6.59 7.30 -8.91
C ILE A 199 -5.78 6.89 -7.67
N ALA A 200 -5.62 7.81 -6.73
CA ALA A 200 -4.98 7.53 -5.45
C ALA A 200 -6.00 7.58 -4.31
N VAL A 201 -5.99 6.55 -3.46
CA VAL A 201 -6.88 6.45 -2.30
C VAL A 201 -6.03 6.47 -1.04
N GLU A 202 -6.21 7.52 -0.23
CA GLU A 202 -5.49 7.72 1.03
C GLU A 202 -6.47 7.65 2.21
N ILE A 203 -6.26 6.65 3.08
CA ILE A 203 -7.17 6.35 4.21
C ILE A 203 -6.55 6.70 5.57
N ASN A 204 -5.39 7.32 5.59
CA ASN A 204 -4.64 7.60 6.82
C ASN A 204 -4.62 9.08 7.16
N SER A 205 -5.80 9.69 7.34
CA SER A 205 -5.90 11.07 7.79
C SER A 205 -5.35 11.21 9.22
N ILE A 206 -4.57 12.28 9.46
CA ILE A 206 -3.94 12.57 10.76
C ILE A 206 -4.71 13.67 11.48
N ASP A 207 -4.98 13.42 12.77
CA ASP A 207 -5.41 14.47 13.68
C ASP A 207 -4.18 15.14 14.32
N SER A 208 -4.15 16.46 14.32
CA SER A 208 -3.09 17.25 14.94
C SER A 208 -3.13 17.25 16.47
N HIS A 209 -4.24 16.83 17.09
CA HIS A 209 -4.51 16.98 18.52
C HIS A 209 -4.68 15.68 19.31
N GLU A 210 -4.33 14.53 18.73
CA GLU A 210 -4.45 13.23 19.39
C GLU A 210 -3.51 13.13 20.61
N LYS A 211 -4.08 12.78 21.79
CA LYS A 211 -3.32 12.59 23.03
C LYS A 211 -2.79 11.17 23.11
N VAL A 212 -1.48 11.05 23.25
CA VAL A 212 -0.80 9.75 23.43
C VAL A 212 -0.99 9.26 24.87
N SER A 213 -1.44 8.01 25.03
CA SER A 213 -1.80 7.42 26.33
C SER A 213 -0.77 6.45 26.90
N ASN A 214 0.02 5.77 26.04
CA ASN A 214 1.00 4.79 26.44
C ASN A 214 2.12 4.62 25.38
N MET A 215 3.11 3.79 25.68
CA MET A 215 4.29 3.61 24.82
C MET A 215 3.95 2.98 23.47
N ILE A 216 3.02 2.03 23.42
CA ILE A 216 2.56 1.41 22.16
C ILE A 216 1.86 2.47 21.29
N HIS A 217 0.96 3.24 21.90
CA HIS A 217 0.29 4.35 21.22
C HIS A 217 1.28 5.43 20.75
N MET A 218 2.36 5.69 21.48
CA MET A 218 3.43 6.58 21.04
C MET A 218 4.14 6.04 19.79
N ALA A 219 4.48 4.75 19.76
CA ALA A 219 5.14 4.13 18.61
C ALA A 219 4.21 4.13 17.38
N GLU A 220 2.94 3.77 17.54
CA GLU A 220 1.91 3.82 16.51
C GLU A 220 1.75 5.25 15.96
N ARG A 221 1.60 6.24 16.85
CA ARG A 221 1.47 7.65 16.47
C ARG A 221 2.70 8.16 15.72
N SER A 222 3.89 7.84 16.19
CA SER A 222 5.15 8.22 15.53
C SER A 222 5.25 7.63 14.13
N PHE A 223 4.85 6.37 13.95
CA PHE A 223 4.78 5.71 12.66
C PHE A 223 3.79 6.43 11.73
N HIS A 224 2.56 6.69 12.21
CA HIS A 224 1.54 7.40 11.43
C HIS A 224 1.96 8.81 10.98
N LEU A 225 2.65 9.56 11.83
CA LEU A 225 3.19 10.88 11.46
C LEU A 225 4.22 10.76 10.34
N GLY A 226 5.07 9.73 10.37
CA GLY A 226 6.00 9.40 9.30
C GLY A 226 5.28 9.09 7.98
N LEU A 227 4.21 8.26 8.03
CA LEU A 227 3.39 7.93 6.87
C LEU A 227 2.84 9.17 6.16
N ALA A 228 2.29 10.12 6.93
CA ALA A 228 1.72 11.33 6.35
C ALA A 228 2.77 12.24 5.71
N ALA A 229 3.96 12.29 6.28
CA ALA A 229 5.03 13.10 5.72
C ALA A 229 5.43 12.62 4.31
N ASN A 230 5.50 11.28 4.10
CA ASN A 230 5.90 10.73 2.81
C ASN A 230 4.76 10.71 1.76
N THR A 231 3.49 10.74 2.18
CA THR A 231 2.32 10.72 1.27
C THR A 231 2.17 12.00 0.44
N ARG A 232 2.67 13.14 0.91
CA ARG A 232 2.46 14.45 0.25
C ARG A 232 2.99 14.51 -1.19
N ILE A 233 4.09 13.81 -1.48
CA ILE A 233 4.70 13.78 -2.81
C ILE A 233 3.79 12.99 -3.75
N ASP A 234 3.40 11.79 -3.33
CA ASP A 234 2.61 10.87 -4.14
C ASP A 234 1.20 11.40 -4.42
N LYS A 235 0.59 12.14 -3.46
CA LYS A 235 -0.69 12.82 -3.65
C LYS A 235 -0.66 13.76 -4.87
N LYS A 236 0.42 14.54 -5.03
CA LYS A 236 0.56 15.49 -6.16
C LYS A 236 0.72 14.82 -7.52
N LEU A 237 1.12 13.56 -7.54
CA LEU A 237 1.31 12.77 -8.75
C LEU A 237 0.04 12.07 -9.23
N SER A 238 -1.02 12.05 -8.43
CA SER A 238 -2.30 11.44 -8.80
C SER A 238 -3.16 12.42 -9.61
N ASP A 239 -3.93 11.89 -10.55
CA ASP A 239 -4.92 12.66 -11.32
C ASP A 239 -6.23 12.84 -10.52
N ILE A 240 -6.60 11.82 -9.75
CA ILE A 240 -7.77 11.83 -8.87
C ILE A 240 -7.32 11.37 -7.49
N PHE A 241 -7.68 12.13 -6.48
CA PHE A 241 -7.35 11.84 -5.09
C PHE A 241 -8.62 11.66 -4.27
N ILE A 242 -8.76 10.48 -3.64
CA ILE A 242 -9.88 10.12 -2.78
C ILE A 242 -9.33 9.96 -1.36
N SER A 243 -9.79 10.81 -0.44
CA SER A 243 -9.40 10.72 0.97
C SER A 243 -10.68 10.81 1.82
N PRO A 244 -11.17 9.68 2.34
CA PRO A 244 -12.30 9.65 3.25
C PRO A 244 -11.97 10.42 4.54
N GLU A 245 -12.93 11.21 5.01
CA GLU A 245 -12.77 12.02 6.22
C GLU A 245 -13.08 11.23 7.49
N ASN A 246 -12.67 11.73 8.64
CA ASN A 246 -12.96 11.16 9.96
C ASN A 246 -12.46 9.73 10.19
N MET A 247 -11.47 9.29 9.41
CA MET A 247 -10.90 7.94 9.53
C MET A 247 -10.10 7.74 10.83
N ILE A 248 -9.66 8.83 11.45
CA ILE A 248 -8.82 8.81 12.65
C ILE A 248 -9.50 8.20 13.88
N LYS A 249 -10.83 8.26 13.94
CA LYS A 249 -11.60 7.67 15.05
C LYS A 249 -11.51 6.14 15.10
N TYR A 250 -11.03 5.50 14.04
CA TYR A 250 -10.82 4.05 13.98
C TYR A 250 -9.34 3.71 14.23
N GLY A 251 -9.09 2.89 15.23
CA GLY A 251 -7.75 2.38 15.49
C GLY A 251 -7.23 1.46 14.38
N MET A 252 -5.92 1.27 14.35
CA MET A 252 -5.25 0.44 13.34
C MET A 252 -5.76 -1.01 13.30
N PHE A 253 -6.25 -1.53 14.42
CA PHE A 253 -6.77 -2.90 14.57
C PHE A 253 -8.27 -2.97 14.86
N ASP A 254 -9.01 -1.90 14.53
CA ASP A 254 -10.44 -1.81 14.79
C ASP A 254 -11.25 -2.62 13.76
N LEU A 255 -11.51 -3.87 14.09
CA LEU A 255 -12.34 -4.78 13.28
C LEU A 255 -13.83 -4.78 13.72
N ASN A 256 -14.23 -3.89 14.62
CA ASN A 256 -15.62 -3.81 15.05
C ASN A 256 -16.46 -2.87 14.17
N HIS A 257 -15.83 -2.03 13.36
CA HIS A 257 -16.47 -0.99 12.54
C HIS A 257 -16.25 -1.20 11.04
N ILE A 258 -16.15 -2.45 10.59
CA ILE A 258 -15.86 -2.80 9.18
C ILE A 258 -16.84 -2.13 8.23
N GLU A 259 -18.15 -2.28 8.47
CA GLU A 259 -19.22 -1.74 7.62
C GLU A 259 -19.23 -0.22 7.62
N GLU A 260 -18.98 0.41 8.78
CA GLU A 260 -18.96 1.86 8.90
C GLU A 260 -17.77 2.45 8.10
N ILE A 261 -16.59 1.86 8.24
CA ILE A 261 -15.40 2.26 7.51
C ILE A 261 -15.59 2.08 5.99
N PHE A 262 -16.16 0.96 5.58
CA PHE A 262 -16.50 0.68 4.19
C PHE A 262 -17.44 1.76 3.63
N GLU A 263 -18.52 2.05 4.34
CA GLU A 263 -19.54 3.01 3.90
C GLU A 263 -18.97 4.44 3.77
N ILE A 264 -18.05 4.84 4.65
CA ILE A 264 -17.35 6.13 4.55
C ILE A 264 -16.53 6.19 3.25
N GLY A 265 -15.78 5.13 2.94
CA GLY A 265 -15.03 5.02 1.69
C GLY A 265 -15.93 5.07 0.46
N TYR A 266 -17.03 4.33 0.48
CA TYR A 266 -18.02 4.29 -0.59
C TYR A 266 -18.64 5.67 -0.87
N LYS A 267 -19.13 6.35 0.17
CA LYS A 267 -19.74 7.69 0.04
C LYS A 267 -18.76 8.71 -0.51
N LYS A 268 -17.51 8.71 -0.01
CA LYS A 268 -16.47 9.61 -0.50
C LYS A 268 -16.15 9.37 -1.97
N ALA A 269 -16.04 8.12 -2.37
CA ALA A 269 -15.81 7.78 -3.77
C ALA A 269 -16.98 8.19 -4.67
N LYS A 270 -18.23 7.98 -4.24
CA LYS A 270 -19.42 8.43 -4.98
C LYS A 270 -19.42 9.95 -5.17
N GLU A 271 -19.01 10.71 -4.15
CA GLU A 271 -18.87 12.17 -4.24
C GLU A 271 -17.83 12.59 -5.26
N VAL A 272 -16.61 12.00 -5.19
CA VAL A 272 -15.47 12.41 -6.02
C VAL A 272 -15.64 11.93 -7.46
N LEU A 273 -16.18 10.74 -7.67
CA LEU A 273 -16.24 10.09 -8.97
C LEU A 273 -17.49 10.43 -9.80
N LYS A 274 -18.48 11.15 -9.24
CA LYS A 274 -19.70 11.54 -9.98
C LYS A 274 -19.42 12.27 -11.30
N ASP A 275 -18.31 13.01 -11.38
CA ASP A 275 -17.89 13.74 -12.56
C ASP A 275 -16.71 13.08 -13.31
N PHE A 276 -16.39 11.82 -12.98
CA PHE A 276 -15.21 11.10 -13.50
C PHE A 276 -15.13 11.09 -15.03
N ASN A 277 -16.23 10.87 -15.73
CA ASN A 277 -16.27 10.86 -17.19
C ASN A 277 -15.89 12.23 -17.81
N LYS A 278 -16.14 13.33 -17.09
CA LYS A 278 -15.68 14.66 -17.51
C LYS A 278 -14.17 14.81 -17.36
N VAL A 279 -13.59 14.23 -16.31
CA VAL A 279 -12.14 14.34 -16.01
C VAL A 279 -11.29 13.49 -16.96
N ILE A 280 -11.76 12.30 -17.33
CA ILE A 280 -11.01 11.40 -18.26
C ILE A 280 -10.94 11.96 -19.67
N HIS A 281 -11.99 12.63 -20.13
CA HIS A 281 -12.05 13.16 -21.49
C HIS A 281 -11.49 14.59 -21.63
N THR A 282 -11.04 15.22 -20.54
CA THR A 282 -10.39 16.54 -20.63
C THR A 282 -8.95 16.37 -21.10
N PRO A 283 -8.55 16.95 -22.26
CA PRO A 283 -7.17 16.93 -22.71
C PRO A 283 -6.27 17.60 -21.65
N ILE A 284 -5.11 17.05 -21.40
CA ILE A 284 -4.11 17.69 -20.54
C ILE A 284 -3.65 18.95 -21.25
N VAL A 285 -4.12 20.11 -20.81
CA VAL A 285 -3.57 21.41 -21.25
C VAL A 285 -2.23 21.56 -20.53
N ILE A 286 -1.15 21.34 -21.26
CA ILE A 286 0.19 21.68 -20.78
C ILE A 286 0.26 23.20 -20.87
N ALA A 287 0.28 23.88 -19.72
CA ALA A 287 0.66 25.28 -19.67
C ALA A 287 2.13 25.39 -20.10
N ASN A 288 2.35 26.11 -21.21
CA ASN A 288 3.67 26.47 -21.70
C ASN A 288 4.41 27.37 -20.71
#